data_d577c0e582aa39224154124500e5f2cd
#
_entry.id   d577c0e582aa39224154124500e5f2cd
#
_cell.length_a   1.000
_cell.length_b   1.000
_cell.length_c   1.000
_cell.angle_alpha   90.00
_cell.angle_beta   90.00
_cell.angle_gamma   90.00
#
_symmetry.space_group_name_H-M   'P 1'
#
loop_
_entity.id
_entity.type
_entity.pdbx_description
1 polymer ?
#
loop_
_entity_poly.entity_id
_entity_poly.type
_entity_poly.pdbx_seq_one_letter_code
_entity_poly.pdbx_strand_id
1 'polypeptide(L)'
;MQLRYETELVRGFPGMPYSSHLSADILTGINDDPLAKQVVEFAVTAEASAGDLTIQNKLISATGADEDAVAAALAAAINAEPLVNGSVIAEAATDTVTVTARVGGIGFQFADGTDTTATETQENAKAAAIPFGRAVQLVGESDDGSFLVKLLSENAPADVLGISMYTATTEKGRATGVGETIAAEYPGGHDLNIGREGRFYVEVEADVSVGDSVYVRHTADGALDKLGAFAGASGSGLVELPGCRWLQGARKGAAVLGVNLD
;
A
#
# COMPACT_ATOMS: atom_id res chain seq x y z
N MET A 1 19.84 38.92 -28.32
CA MET A 1 20.04 37.74 -27.42
C MET A 1 18.85 36.83 -27.66
N GLN A 2 19.04 35.77 -28.45
CA GLN A 2 17.95 34.87 -28.82
C GLN A 2 17.88 33.80 -27.74
N LEU A 3 16.86 33.86 -26.88
CA LEU A 3 16.57 32.81 -25.93
C LEU A 3 16.27 31.54 -26.77
N ARG A 4 17.13 30.52 -26.65
CA ARG A 4 16.78 29.19 -27.10
C ARG A 4 15.62 28.74 -26.22
N TYR A 5 14.43 28.74 -26.79
CA TYR A 5 13.36 27.90 -26.25
C TYR A 5 13.85 26.47 -26.38
N GLU A 6 14.05 25.80 -25.27
CA GLU A 6 14.23 24.36 -25.25
C GLU A 6 13.01 23.77 -25.94
N THR A 7 13.20 23.18 -27.09
CA THR A 7 12.15 22.51 -27.86
C THR A 7 11.77 21.15 -27.32
N GLU A 8 12.24 20.79 -26.16
CA GLU A 8 11.64 19.71 -25.38
C GLU A 8 10.40 20.26 -24.68
N LEU A 9 9.26 20.11 -25.36
CA LEU A 9 7.96 20.20 -24.68
C LEU A 9 8.09 19.39 -23.41
N VAL A 10 7.89 20.04 -22.28
CA VAL A 10 7.84 19.40 -20.98
C VAL A 10 6.85 18.23 -21.12
N ARG A 11 7.37 17.02 -21.20
CA ARG A 11 6.54 15.83 -21.21
C ARG A 11 5.77 15.87 -19.92
N GLY A 12 4.45 15.61 -19.97
CA GLY A 12 3.66 15.48 -18.76
C GLY A 12 4.26 14.42 -17.84
N PHE A 13 4.00 14.52 -16.59
CA PHE A 13 4.41 13.50 -15.62
C PHE A 13 3.27 12.49 -15.40
N PRO A 14 3.57 11.28 -14.88
CA PRO A 14 2.58 10.23 -14.66
C PRO A 14 1.35 10.73 -13.90
N GLY A 15 0.16 10.29 -14.33
CA GLY A 15 -1.13 10.70 -13.76
C GLY A 15 -1.70 12.01 -14.33
N MET A 16 -0.94 12.80 -15.09
CA MET A 16 -1.51 13.98 -15.75
C MET A 16 -2.44 13.60 -16.90
N PRO A 17 -3.60 14.27 -17.06
CA PRO A 17 -4.36 14.23 -18.30
C PRO A 17 -3.52 14.80 -19.45
N TYR A 18 -3.49 14.10 -20.58
CA TYR A 18 -2.76 14.58 -21.77
C TYR A 18 -3.43 15.80 -22.42
N SER A 19 -4.74 15.94 -22.25
CA SER A 19 -5.51 17.05 -22.84
C SER A 19 -6.67 17.44 -21.92
N SER A 20 -6.81 18.73 -21.69
CA SER A 20 -7.91 19.30 -20.90
C SER A 20 -9.26 19.32 -21.64
N HIS A 21 -9.31 18.90 -22.91
CA HIS A 21 -10.50 19.01 -23.75
C HIS A 21 -11.25 17.70 -23.96
N LEU A 22 -10.82 16.61 -23.33
CA LEU A 22 -11.52 15.33 -23.41
C LEU A 22 -12.31 15.14 -22.11
N SER A 23 -13.57 14.75 -22.27
CA SER A 23 -14.32 14.20 -21.15
C SER A 23 -13.53 13.00 -20.62
N ALA A 24 -12.97 13.14 -19.44
CA ALA A 24 -12.41 12.02 -18.72
C ALA A 24 -13.51 11.53 -17.76
N ASP A 25 -13.78 10.24 -17.76
CA ASP A 25 -14.52 9.65 -16.66
C ASP A 25 -13.56 9.53 -15.48
N ILE A 26 -13.84 10.32 -14.44
CA ILE A 26 -13.02 10.41 -13.23
C ILE A 26 -13.86 9.99 -12.05
N LEU A 27 -13.40 8.95 -11.37
CA LEU A 27 -13.96 8.50 -10.11
C LEU A 27 -13.09 9.00 -8.94
N THR A 28 -13.69 9.08 -7.78
CA THR A 28 -12.96 9.24 -6.52
C THR A 28 -12.94 7.92 -5.79
N GLY A 29 -11.79 7.50 -5.31
CA GLY A 29 -11.60 6.31 -4.50
C GLY A 29 -10.74 6.62 -3.28
N ILE A 30 -10.65 5.67 -2.36
CA ILE A 30 -9.81 5.73 -1.16
C ILE A 30 -8.73 4.68 -1.31
N ASN A 31 -7.47 5.05 -1.09
CA ASN A 31 -6.38 4.08 -1.03
C ASN A 31 -6.55 3.19 0.19
N ASP A 32 -7.11 2.02 -0.02
CA ASP A 32 -7.38 0.99 0.99
C ASP A 32 -6.43 -0.21 0.80
N ASP A 33 -5.15 0.05 0.60
CA ASP A 33 -4.19 -1.03 0.75
C ASP A 33 -4.22 -1.47 2.22
N PRO A 34 -4.59 -2.73 2.52
CA PRO A 34 -4.78 -3.17 3.89
C PRO A 34 -3.47 -2.99 4.66
N LEU A 35 -3.51 -2.06 5.59
CA LEU A 35 -2.43 -1.83 6.52
C LEU A 35 -2.21 -3.11 7.32
N ALA A 36 -1.11 -3.80 7.10
CA ALA A 36 -0.78 -4.96 7.90
C ALA A 36 -0.67 -4.52 9.36
N LYS A 37 -1.43 -5.19 10.21
CA LYS A 37 -1.33 -5.01 11.66
C LYS A 37 -0.13 -5.80 12.15
N GLN A 38 0.66 -5.21 13.02
CA GLN A 38 1.70 -5.95 13.72
C GLN A 38 1.07 -7.07 14.56
N VAL A 39 1.64 -8.26 14.48
CA VAL A 39 1.28 -9.42 15.29
C VAL A 39 2.51 -9.97 15.95
N VAL A 40 2.49 -10.09 17.26
CA VAL A 40 3.56 -10.66 18.08
C VAL A 40 2.99 -11.80 18.91
N GLU A 41 3.62 -12.95 18.86
CA GLU A 41 3.31 -14.10 19.68
C GLU A 41 4.32 -14.19 20.83
N PHE A 42 3.81 -14.30 22.05
CA PHE A 42 4.59 -14.54 23.26
C PHE A 42 4.33 -15.98 23.72
N ALA A 43 5.30 -16.84 23.52
CA ALA A 43 5.26 -18.21 24.02
C ALA A 43 5.63 -18.21 25.53
N VAL A 44 4.79 -18.76 26.37
CA VAL A 44 5.08 -18.98 27.79
C VAL A 44 5.91 -20.24 27.92
N THR A 45 6.97 -20.20 28.73
CA THR A 45 7.84 -21.36 28.97
C THR A 45 7.05 -22.49 29.63
N ALA A 46 7.26 -23.72 29.16
CA ALA A 46 6.61 -24.91 29.71
C ALA A 46 6.79 -25.02 31.22
N GLU A 47 5.71 -25.44 31.92
CA GLU A 47 5.64 -25.57 33.39
C GLU A 47 5.78 -24.22 34.14
N ALA A 48 5.72 -23.07 33.47
CA ALA A 48 5.73 -21.78 34.14
C ALA A 48 4.44 -21.56 34.93
N SER A 49 4.58 -21.11 36.17
CA SER A 49 3.44 -20.68 37.04
C SER A 49 3.35 -19.15 37.15
N ALA A 50 4.25 -18.42 36.54
CA ALA A 50 4.28 -16.96 36.41
C ALA A 50 4.95 -16.58 35.11
N GLY A 51 4.60 -15.43 34.56
CA GLY A 51 5.25 -14.88 33.40
C GLY A 51 5.06 -13.37 33.34
N ASP A 52 5.96 -12.69 32.65
CA ASP A 52 5.82 -11.28 32.35
C ASP A 52 6.25 -10.98 30.92
N LEU A 53 5.83 -9.83 30.40
CA LEU A 53 6.22 -9.29 29.11
C LEU A 53 6.10 -7.77 29.11
N THR A 54 6.73 -7.11 28.17
CA THR A 54 6.66 -5.65 28.06
C THR A 54 6.00 -5.24 26.75
N ILE A 55 4.98 -4.38 26.82
CA ILE A 55 4.33 -3.73 25.67
C ILE A 55 4.31 -2.22 25.90
N GLN A 56 4.79 -1.44 24.94
CA GLN A 56 4.89 0.03 25.02
C GLN A 56 5.56 0.53 26.30
N ASN A 57 6.66 -0.10 26.68
CA ASN A 57 7.40 0.16 27.93
C ASN A 57 6.60 -0.13 29.23
N LYS A 58 5.47 -0.81 29.13
CA LYS A 58 4.69 -1.24 30.29
C LYS A 58 4.95 -2.72 30.57
N LEU A 59 5.49 -3.01 31.74
CA LEU A 59 5.61 -4.38 32.22
C LEU A 59 4.23 -4.92 32.63
N ILE A 60 3.88 -6.07 32.11
CA ILE A 60 2.64 -6.81 32.42
C ILE A 60 3.05 -8.17 32.95
N SER A 61 2.57 -8.52 34.10
CA SER A 61 2.88 -9.78 34.78
C SER A 61 1.60 -10.52 35.16
N ALA A 62 1.65 -11.85 35.08
CA ALA A 62 0.55 -12.70 35.48
C ALA A 62 1.07 -13.99 36.13
N THR A 63 0.18 -14.68 36.85
CA THR A 63 0.43 -15.99 37.47
C THR A 63 -0.71 -16.93 37.10
N GLY A 64 -0.40 -18.23 37.01
CA GLY A 64 -1.35 -19.28 36.68
C GLY A 64 -0.98 -20.60 37.35
N ALA A 65 -1.80 -21.61 37.18
CA ALA A 65 -1.51 -22.95 37.66
C ALA A 65 -0.50 -23.70 36.74
N ASP A 66 -0.49 -23.32 35.48
CA ASP A 66 0.34 -23.87 34.40
C ASP A 66 0.56 -22.78 33.32
N GLU A 67 1.30 -23.10 32.29
CA GLU A 67 1.60 -22.21 31.17
C GLU A 67 0.35 -21.69 30.46
N ASP A 68 -0.68 -22.53 30.27
CA ASP A 68 -1.93 -22.14 29.62
C ASP A 68 -2.68 -21.09 30.47
N ALA A 69 -2.71 -21.29 31.78
CA ALA A 69 -3.34 -20.36 32.72
C ALA A 69 -2.55 -19.03 32.81
N VAL A 70 -1.22 -19.08 32.72
CA VAL A 70 -0.37 -17.88 32.65
C VAL A 70 -0.64 -17.12 31.38
N ALA A 71 -0.68 -17.79 30.21
CA ALA A 71 -0.99 -17.16 28.93
C ALA A 71 -2.37 -16.47 28.94
N ALA A 72 -3.40 -17.16 29.44
CA ALA A 72 -4.73 -16.61 29.57
C ALA A 72 -4.77 -15.37 30.48
N ALA A 73 -4.07 -15.43 31.63
CA ALA A 73 -3.98 -14.31 32.56
C ALA A 73 -3.20 -13.10 32.00
N LEU A 74 -2.12 -13.33 31.21
CA LEU A 74 -1.38 -12.29 30.53
C LEU A 74 -2.26 -11.60 29.48
N ALA A 75 -2.98 -12.35 28.63
CA ALA A 75 -3.89 -11.78 27.65
C ALA A 75 -4.99 -10.93 28.32
N ALA A 76 -5.56 -11.40 29.43
CA ALA A 76 -6.54 -10.64 30.21
C ALA A 76 -5.93 -9.36 30.79
N ALA A 77 -4.71 -9.43 31.33
CA ALA A 77 -3.99 -8.27 31.89
C ALA A 77 -3.65 -7.22 30.82
N ILE A 78 -3.22 -7.64 29.61
CA ILE A 78 -2.97 -6.74 28.47
C ILE A 78 -4.25 -5.99 28.08
N ASN A 79 -5.35 -6.72 27.95
CA ASN A 79 -6.64 -6.14 27.56
C ASN A 79 -7.25 -5.23 28.66
N ALA A 80 -6.84 -5.42 29.91
CA ALA A 80 -7.27 -4.58 31.04
C ALA A 80 -6.38 -3.35 31.28
N GLU A 81 -5.13 -3.33 30.78
CA GLU A 81 -4.17 -2.24 31.01
C GLU A 81 -4.53 -0.99 30.18
N PRO A 82 -4.96 0.13 30.81
CA PRO A 82 -5.47 1.31 30.08
C PRO A 82 -4.43 1.96 29.16
N LEU A 83 -3.13 1.84 29.44
CA LEU A 83 -2.06 2.43 28.64
C LEU A 83 -1.74 1.58 27.39
N VAL A 84 -2.20 0.35 27.33
CA VAL A 84 -1.88 -0.62 26.29
C VAL A 84 -3.10 -1.00 25.45
N ASN A 85 -4.24 -1.22 26.08
CA ASN A 85 -5.46 -1.74 25.44
C ASN A 85 -6.04 -0.83 24.35
N GLY A 86 -5.68 0.45 24.33
CA GLY A 86 -6.05 1.40 23.26
C GLY A 86 -5.32 1.14 21.94
N SER A 87 -4.16 0.48 21.98
CA SER A 87 -3.29 0.25 20.83
C SER A 87 -3.22 -1.20 20.36
N VAL A 88 -3.46 -2.16 21.27
CA VAL A 88 -3.40 -3.59 20.96
C VAL A 88 -4.62 -4.34 21.47
N ILE A 89 -4.78 -5.57 20.99
CA ILE A 89 -5.68 -6.58 21.53
C ILE A 89 -4.87 -7.86 21.74
N ALA A 90 -5.12 -8.61 22.82
CA ALA A 90 -4.45 -9.85 23.12
C ALA A 90 -5.43 -11.01 23.21
N GLU A 91 -5.05 -12.14 22.66
CA GLU A 91 -5.77 -13.41 22.72
C GLU A 91 -4.80 -14.50 23.17
N ALA A 92 -5.28 -15.44 23.99
CA ALA A 92 -4.50 -16.57 24.42
C ALA A 92 -5.00 -17.86 23.75
N ALA A 93 -4.06 -18.69 23.31
CA ALA A 93 -4.32 -20.03 22.82
C ALA A 93 -3.23 -20.97 23.37
N THR A 94 -3.64 -21.91 24.24
CA THR A 94 -2.69 -22.75 24.96
C THR A 94 -1.61 -21.91 25.66
N ASP A 95 -0.36 -22.23 25.51
CA ASP A 95 0.82 -21.57 26.09
C ASP A 95 1.25 -20.26 25.40
N THR A 96 0.48 -19.76 24.45
CA THR A 96 0.85 -18.61 23.62
C THR A 96 -0.15 -17.45 23.78
N VAL A 97 0.39 -16.23 23.90
CA VAL A 97 -0.37 -14.98 23.85
C VAL A 97 -0.10 -14.29 22.52
N THR A 98 -1.11 -14.17 21.69
CA THR A 98 -1.04 -13.41 20.42
C THR A 98 -1.49 -11.98 20.66
N VAL A 99 -0.60 -11.02 20.45
CA VAL A 99 -0.84 -9.59 20.58
C VAL A 99 -0.90 -8.95 19.21
N THR A 100 -2.04 -8.35 18.86
CA THR A 100 -2.29 -7.73 17.57
C THR A 100 -2.50 -6.22 17.73
N ALA A 101 -1.85 -5.42 16.90
CA ALA A 101 -2.11 -3.98 16.82
C ALA A 101 -3.58 -3.72 16.41
N ARG A 102 -4.26 -2.77 17.08
CA ARG A 102 -5.65 -2.42 16.72
C ARG A 102 -5.74 -1.72 15.38
N VAL A 103 -4.74 -0.90 15.07
CA VAL A 103 -4.68 -0.10 13.84
C VAL A 103 -3.52 -0.60 13.00
N GLY A 104 -3.79 -0.94 11.75
CA GLY A 104 -2.74 -1.25 10.78
C GLY A 104 -1.86 -0.03 10.54
N GLY A 105 -0.60 -0.25 10.19
CA GLY A 105 0.36 0.83 9.94
C GLY A 105 0.92 1.49 11.21
N ILE A 106 0.38 1.21 12.38
CA ILE A 106 0.87 1.70 13.68
C ILE A 106 1.32 0.51 14.51
N GLY A 107 2.65 0.32 14.58
CA GLY A 107 3.23 -0.74 15.40
C GLY A 107 3.28 -0.39 16.88
N PHE A 108 3.57 -1.39 17.68
CA PHE A 108 3.82 -1.25 19.12
C PHE A 108 5.21 -1.82 19.47
N GLN A 109 5.81 -1.26 20.52
CA GLN A 109 7.06 -1.79 21.05
C GLN A 109 6.77 -2.96 21.98
N PHE A 110 7.61 -3.99 21.92
CA PHE A 110 7.51 -5.17 22.78
C PHE A 110 8.89 -5.67 23.18
N ALA A 111 8.94 -6.44 24.25
CA ALA A 111 10.14 -7.16 24.68
C ALA A 111 9.77 -8.41 25.43
N ASP A 112 10.65 -9.39 25.37
CA ASP A 112 10.61 -10.60 26.19
C ASP A 112 10.54 -10.24 27.67
N GLY A 113 9.97 -11.11 28.43
CA GLY A 113 9.98 -11.05 29.87
C GLY A 113 10.58 -12.30 30.52
N THR A 114 10.31 -12.48 31.79
CA THR A 114 10.64 -13.71 32.50
C THR A 114 9.64 -14.78 32.10
N ASP A 115 10.14 -15.95 31.69
CA ASP A 115 9.34 -17.08 31.24
C ASP A 115 8.42 -16.80 30.04
N THR A 116 8.71 -15.75 29.25
CA THR A 116 8.06 -15.47 27.98
C THR A 116 9.08 -15.16 26.87
N THR A 117 8.82 -15.63 25.67
CA THR A 117 9.63 -15.35 24.47
C THR A 117 8.75 -14.79 23.37
N ALA A 118 9.09 -13.60 22.89
CA ALA A 118 8.35 -12.92 21.83
C ALA A 118 8.88 -13.31 20.43
N THR A 119 7.94 -13.53 19.52
CA THR A 119 8.23 -13.71 18.11
C THR A 119 7.29 -12.82 17.30
N GLU A 120 7.82 -11.86 16.53
CA GLU A 120 7.02 -11.08 15.61
C GLU A 120 6.68 -11.94 14.39
N THR A 121 5.42 -12.33 14.27
CA THR A 121 4.93 -13.19 13.18
C THR A 121 4.44 -12.38 11.99
N GLN A 122 4.08 -11.13 12.22
CA GLN A 122 3.71 -10.17 11.18
C GLN A 122 4.24 -8.79 11.53
N GLU A 123 5.07 -8.25 10.63
CA GLU A 123 5.58 -6.88 10.77
C GLU A 123 4.44 -5.87 10.52
N ASN A 124 4.57 -4.73 11.16
CA ASN A 124 3.73 -3.58 10.90
C ASN A 124 4.07 -3.00 9.52
N ALA A 125 3.20 -3.20 8.54
CA ALA A 125 3.35 -2.61 7.23
C ALA A 125 2.51 -1.33 7.11
N LYS A 126 3.15 -0.25 6.68
CA LYS A 126 2.41 0.93 6.21
C LYS A 126 1.70 0.55 4.91
N ALA A 127 0.49 1.10 4.70
CA ALA A 127 -0.17 0.98 3.41
C ALA A 127 0.78 1.41 2.31
N ALA A 128 0.84 0.64 1.24
CA ALA A 128 1.58 1.04 0.07
C ALA A 128 0.96 2.32 -0.48
N ALA A 129 1.77 3.36 -0.62
CA ALA A 129 1.33 4.57 -1.28
C ALA A 129 1.08 4.28 -2.76
N ILE A 130 0.05 4.90 -3.35
CA ILE A 130 -0.26 4.77 -4.77
C ILE A 130 0.41 5.90 -5.55
N PRO A 131 1.51 5.67 -6.29
CA PRO A 131 2.12 6.67 -7.14
C PRO A 131 1.16 7.11 -8.25
N PHE A 132 1.32 8.32 -8.76
CA PHE A 132 0.54 8.80 -9.89
C PHE A 132 0.87 8.05 -11.18
N GLY A 133 -0.15 7.87 -12.05
CA GLY A 133 0.00 7.19 -13.32
C GLY A 133 0.14 5.68 -13.23
N ARG A 134 -0.33 5.07 -12.15
CA ARG A 134 -0.37 3.63 -11.93
C ARG A 134 -1.78 3.09 -12.08
N ALA A 135 -1.89 1.85 -12.53
CA ALA A 135 -3.15 1.12 -12.51
C ALA A 135 -3.54 0.78 -11.07
N VAL A 136 -4.80 1.02 -10.75
CA VAL A 136 -5.40 0.67 -9.47
C VAL A 136 -6.53 -0.35 -9.68
N GLN A 137 -6.68 -1.27 -8.72
CA GLN A 137 -7.74 -2.27 -8.71
C GLN A 137 -8.77 -1.95 -7.64
N LEU A 138 -10.02 -2.32 -7.91
CA LEU A 138 -11.11 -2.25 -6.94
C LEU A 138 -10.90 -3.32 -5.86
N VAL A 139 -11.02 -2.93 -4.60
CA VAL A 139 -11.04 -3.84 -3.44
C VAL A 139 -12.46 -4.05 -2.95
N GLY A 140 -13.27 -3.00 -2.98
CA GLY A 140 -14.66 -3.01 -2.52
C GLY A 140 -15.25 -1.61 -2.47
N GLU A 141 -16.33 -1.48 -1.74
CA GLU A 141 -16.95 -0.20 -1.44
C GLU A 141 -16.99 -0.01 0.09
N SER A 142 -16.76 1.20 0.54
CA SER A 142 -16.92 1.57 1.93
C SER A 142 -18.40 1.78 2.29
N ASP A 143 -18.70 1.85 3.58
CA ASP A 143 -20.08 2.05 4.08
C ASP A 143 -20.73 3.36 3.56
N ASP A 144 -19.94 4.34 3.17
CA ASP A 144 -20.41 5.61 2.58
C ASP A 144 -20.51 5.58 1.05
N GLY A 145 -20.22 4.42 0.42
CA GLY A 145 -20.29 4.22 -1.03
C GLY A 145 -19.05 4.68 -1.79
N SER A 146 -17.96 5.01 -1.11
CA SER A 146 -16.68 5.32 -1.77
C SER A 146 -15.99 4.04 -2.26
N PHE A 147 -15.35 4.09 -3.43
CA PHE A 147 -14.57 2.97 -3.94
C PHE A 147 -13.30 2.78 -3.12
N LEU A 148 -13.09 1.58 -2.61
CA LEU A 148 -11.85 1.17 -1.95
C LEU A 148 -10.92 0.59 -2.99
N VAL A 149 -9.72 1.14 -3.13
CA VAL A 149 -8.76 0.75 -4.18
C VAL A 149 -7.36 0.55 -3.63
N LYS A 150 -6.60 -0.32 -4.30
CA LYS A 150 -5.16 -0.55 -4.06
C LYS A 150 -4.39 -0.58 -5.38
N LEU A 151 -3.06 -0.61 -5.33
CA LEU A 151 -2.26 -0.94 -6.51
C LEU A 151 -2.64 -2.32 -7.02
N LEU A 152 -2.61 -2.48 -8.35
CA LEU A 152 -2.85 -3.79 -8.97
C LEU A 152 -1.83 -4.80 -8.45
N SER A 153 -2.29 -5.81 -7.73
CA SER A 153 -1.48 -6.86 -7.12
C SER A 153 -1.91 -8.28 -7.52
N GLU A 154 -2.88 -8.40 -8.41
CA GLU A 154 -3.45 -9.67 -8.84
C GLU A 154 -3.52 -9.76 -10.37
N ASN A 155 -3.42 -10.97 -10.89
CA ASN A 155 -3.57 -11.23 -12.33
C ASN A 155 -5.06 -11.19 -12.74
N ALA A 156 -5.70 -10.06 -12.54
CA ALA A 156 -7.12 -9.85 -12.79
C ALA A 156 -7.34 -8.53 -13.54
N PRO A 157 -7.16 -8.50 -14.88
CA PRO A 157 -7.32 -7.27 -15.66
C PRO A 157 -8.74 -6.70 -15.59
N ALA A 158 -9.74 -7.53 -15.33
CA ALA A 158 -11.12 -7.10 -15.15
C ALA A 158 -11.34 -6.27 -13.87
N ASP A 159 -10.45 -6.39 -12.89
CA ASP A 159 -10.54 -5.66 -11.62
C ASP A 159 -9.81 -4.31 -11.68
N VAL A 160 -9.16 -3.98 -12.79
CA VAL A 160 -8.52 -2.67 -12.97
C VAL A 160 -9.62 -1.61 -13.09
N LEU A 161 -9.73 -0.80 -12.04
CA LEU A 161 -10.72 0.27 -11.97
C LEU A 161 -10.31 1.48 -12.82
N GLY A 162 -9.03 1.77 -12.91
CA GLY A 162 -8.51 2.92 -13.66
C GLY A 162 -7.06 3.24 -13.36
N ILE A 163 -6.69 4.48 -13.62
CA ILE A 163 -5.34 5.01 -13.46
C ILE A 163 -5.36 6.10 -12.38
N SER A 164 -4.46 6.04 -11.41
CA SER A 164 -4.27 7.08 -10.39
C SER A 164 -3.86 8.40 -11.06
N MET A 165 -4.68 9.44 -10.88
CA MET A 165 -4.46 10.73 -11.52
C MET A 165 -3.65 11.66 -10.61
N TYR A 166 -2.89 12.56 -11.23
CA TYR A 166 -2.25 13.65 -10.53
C TYR A 166 -3.29 14.63 -9.97
N THR A 167 -3.07 15.07 -8.75
CA THR A 167 -3.79 16.19 -8.15
C THR A 167 -2.83 17.13 -7.43
N ALA A 168 -2.99 18.42 -7.63
CA ALA A 168 -2.19 19.44 -6.96
C ALA A 168 -2.42 19.50 -5.45
N THR A 169 -3.52 18.90 -4.96
CA THR A 169 -3.85 18.91 -3.52
C THR A 169 -3.05 17.88 -2.72
N THR A 170 -2.50 16.87 -3.38
CA THR A 170 -1.65 15.84 -2.74
C THR A 170 -0.16 16.11 -2.85
N GLU A 171 0.26 17.25 -3.40
CA GLU A 171 1.65 17.70 -3.24
C GLU A 171 1.95 17.93 -1.75
N LYS A 172 2.14 16.83 -1.05
CA LYS A 172 2.62 16.84 0.33
C LYS A 172 4.13 16.64 0.33
N GLY A 173 4.75 17.57 0.99
CA GLY A 173 6.13 17.43 1.37
C GLY A 173 6.99 18.42 0.63
N ARG A 174 7.18 19.55 1.25
CA ARG A 174 8.36 20.34 1.03
C ARG A 174 9.54 19.41 1.29
N ALA A 175 10.35 19.16 0.29
CA ALA A 175 11.61 18.47 0.48
C ALA A 175 12.34 19.13 1.65
N THR A 176 12.64 18.36 2.67
CA THR A 176 13.32 18.87 3.88
C THR A 176 14.84 18.78 3.74
N GLY A 177 15.31 18.10 2.68
CA GLY A 177 16.72 17.90 2.38
C GLY A 177 17.08 18.17 0.92
N VAL A 178 18.33 18.53 0.69
CA VAL A 178 18.90 18.67 -0.66
C VAL A 178 19.02 17.28 -1.29
N GLY A 179 18.28 17.03 -2.38
CA GLY A 179 18.29 15.75 -3.10
C GLY A 179 17.15 14.79 -2.75
N GLU A 180 16.24 15.14 -1.86
CA GLU A 180 15.02 14.38 -1.65
C GLU A 180 14.05 14.60 -2.82
N THR A 181 13.67 13.51 -3.47
CA THR A 181 12.59 13.52 -4.46
C THR A 181 11.28 13.37 -3.68
N ILE A 182 10.40 14.36 -3.79
CA ILE A 182 9.04 14.26 -3.25
C ILE A 182 8.34 13.18 -4.07
N ALA A 183 7.97 12.08 -3.42
CA ALA A 183 7.16 11.07 -4.07
C ALA A 183 5.77 11.65 -4.33
N ALA A 184 5.42 11.75 -5.60
CA ALA A 184 4.10 12.14 -6.05
C ALA A 184 3.16 10.93 -5.94
N GLU A 185 2.53 10.75 -4.78
CA GLU A 185 1.77 9.54 -4.45
C GLU A 185 0.62 9.83 -3.48
N TYR A 186 -0.37 8.95 -3.47
CA TYR A 186 -1.46 8.97 -2.52
C TYR A 186 -1.15 8.05 -1.34
N PRO A 187 -0.97 8.58 -0.12
CA PRO A 187 -0.79 7.76 1.06
C PRO A 187 -2.02 6.87 1.34
N GLY A 188 -1.82 5.80 2.12
CA GLY A 188 -2.93 4.98 2.60
C GLY A 188 -4.00 5.78 3.35
N GLY A 189 -5.27 5.44 3.14
CA GLY A 189 -6.42 6.12 3.72
C GLY A 189 -6.74 7.49 3.11
N HIS A 190 -6.07 7.90 2.03
CA HIS A 190 -6.33 9.17 1.36
C HIS A 190 -7.19 8.99 0.11
N ASP A 191 -8.03 9.99 -0.15
CA ASP A 191 -8.80 10.07 -1.37
C ASP A 191 -7.87 10.24 -2.58
N LEU A 192 -8.18 9.56 -3.66
CA LEU A 192 -7.48 9.67 -4.94
C LEU A 192 -8.45 9.82 -6.10
N ASN A 193 -8.00 10.52 -7.13
CA ASN A 193 -8.71 10.61 -8.40
C ASN A 193 -8.27 9.47 -9.33
N ILE A 194 -9.24 8.80 -9.94
CA ILE A 194 -9.06 7.63 -10.80
C ILE A 194 -9.65 7.92 -12.17
N GLY A 195 -8.81 7.90 -13.19
CA GLY A 195 -9.24 8.06 -14.58
C GLY A 195 -9.60 6.72 -15.21
N ARG A 196 -10.86 6.54 -15.64
CA ARG A 196 -11.36 5.34 -16.32
C ARG A 196 -11.37 5.48 -17.84
N GLU A 197 -11.68 6.66 -18.32
CA GLU A 197 -11.73 6.97 -19.74
C GLU A 197 -10.90 8.24 -20.02
N GLY A 198 -10.16 8.27 -21.10
CA GLY A 198 -9.41 9.45 -21.51
C GLY A 198 -8.00 9.16 -21.98
N ARG A 199 -7.13 10.17 -21.87
CA ARG A 199 -5.72 10.12 -22.24
C ARG A 199 -4.88 10.59 -21.08
N PHE A 200 -3.97 9.72 -20.62
CA PHE A 200 -3.17 9.97 -19.43
C PHE A 200 -1.70 9.71 -19.70
N TYR A 201 -0.85 10.47 -19.05
CA TYR A 201 0.54 10.09 -18.91
C TYR A 201 0.64 8.97 -17.85
N VAL A 202 1.30 7.88 -18.23
CA VAL A 202 1.50 6.72 -17.34
C VAL A 202 2.98 6.39 -17.24
N GLU A 203 3.38 5.79 -16.13
CA GLU A 203 4.75 5.31 -15.99
C GLU A 203 4.94 4.01 -16.76
N VAL A 204 6.00 3.94 -17.57
CA VAL A 204 6.37 2.74 -18.32
C VAL A 204 7.72 2.20 -17.86
N GLU A 205 7.79 0.88 -17.75
CA GLU A 205 8.99 0.16 -17.28
C GLU A 205 10.08 0.05 -18.35
N ALA A 206 9.67 0.02 -19.60
CA ALA A 206 10.53 -0.13 -20.77
C ALA A 206 10.06 0.75 -21.91
N ASP A 207 10.79 0.76 -23.01
CA ASP A 207 10.40 1.45 -24.24
C ASP A 207 9.08 0.90 -24.77
N VAL A 208 8.17 1.77 -25.16
CA VAL A 208 6.87 1.44 -25.75
C VAL A 208 6.68 2.21 -27.05
N SER A 209 5.94 1.60 -27.98
CA SER A 209 5.63 2.20 -29.30
C SER A 209 4.12 2.22 -29.52
N VAL A 210 3.68 3.14 -30.37
CA VAL A 210 2.29 3.15 -30.83
C VAL A 210 2.01 1.86 -31.60
N GLY A 211 0.96 1.14 -31.18
CA GLY A 211 0.57 -0.16 -31.75
C GLY A 211 1.01 -1.38 -30.92
N ASP A 212 1.85 -1.19 -29.94
CA ASP A 212 2.14 -2.25 -28.97
C ASP A 212 0.88 -2.56 -28.15
N SER A 213 0.73 -3.82 -27.68
CA SER A 213 -0.24 -4.18 -26.66
C SER A 213 0.08 -3.47 -25.34
N VAL A 214 -0.94 -3.27 -24.52
CA VAL A 214 -0.78 -2.65 -23.20
C VAL A 214 -0.80 -3.71 -22.12
N TYR A 215 0.23 -3.75 -21.32
CA TYR A 215 0.36 -4.64 -20.17
C TYR A 215 0.52 -3.83 -18.89
N VAL A 216 0.07 -4.40 -17.78
CA VAL A 216 0.19 -3.81 -16.44
C VAL A 216 0.85 -4.80 -15.51
N ARG A 217 1.75 -4.31 -14.66
CA ARG A 217 2.43 -5.12 -13.66
C ARG A 217 1.54 -5.37 -12.45
N HIS A 218 1.32 -6.65 -12.16
CA HIS A 218 0.55 -7.11 -10.99
C HIS A 218 1.39 -7.85 -9.94
N THR A 219 2.62 -8.21 -10.28
CA THR A 219 3.53 -8.89 -9.35
C THR A 219 4.86 -8.15 -9.34
N ALA A 220 5.35 -7.80 -8.16
CA ALA A 220 6.67 -7.22 -7.98
C ALA A 220 7.76 -8.19 -8.48
N ASP A 221 8.75 -7.67 -9.19
CA ASP A 221 9.86 -8.44 -9.74
C ASP A 221 11.19 -7.74 -9.44
N GLY A 222 11.71 -7.95 -8.25
CA GLY A 222 13.00 -7.45 -7.81
C GLY A 222 13.16 -5.93 -7.97
N ALA A 223 14.15 -5.49 -8.76
CA ALA A 223 14.42 -4.07 -9.02
C ALA A 223 13.31 -3.34 -9.81
N LEU A 224 12.35 -4.08 -10.37
CA LEU A 224 11.17 -3.59 -11.09
C LEU A 224 9.91 -3.65 -10.22
N ASP A 225 10.07 -3.46 -8.91
CA ASP A 225 8.96 -3.41 -7.94
C ASP A 225 8.07 -2.18 -8.18
N LYS A 226 7.35 -2.23 -9.29
CA LYS A 226 6.53 -1.14 -9.77
C LYS A 226 5.12 -1.59 -10.06
N LEU A 227 4.45 -2.14 -9.05
CA LEU A 227 3.04 -2.53 -9.15
C LEU A 227 2.21 -1.43 -9.83
N GLY A 228 1.33 -1.83 -10.74
CA GLY A 228 0.50 -0.91 -11.51
C GLY A 228 1.23 -0.13 -12.62
N ALA A 229 2.53 -0.32 -12.83
CA ALA A 229 3.25 0.28 -13.97
C ALA A 229 2.91 -0.42 -15.29
N PHE A 230 3.13 0.27 -16.40
CA PHE A 230 2.73 -0.19 -17.72
C PHE A 230 3.93 -0.67 -18.55
N ALA A 231 3.65 -1.60 -19.48
CA ALA A 231 4.64 -2.12 -20.43
C ALA A 231 4.02 -2.33 -21.81
N GLY A 232 4.85 -2.35 -22.86
CA GLY A 232 4.46 -2.57 -24.25
C GLY A 232 4.59 -4.02 -24.71
N ALA A 233 5.09 -4.92 -23.86
CA ALA A 233 5.29 -6.32 -24.17
C ALA A 233 4.91 -7.21 -22.99
N SER A 234 4.52 -8.44 -23.29
CA SER A 234 4.23 -9.45 -22.26
C SER A 234 5.48 -9.85 -21.47
N GLY A 235 5.31 -10.24 -20.23
CA GLY A 235 6.40 -10.70 -19.36
C GLY A 235 5.87 -11.31 -18.07
N SER A 236 6.78 -11.83 -17.25
CA SER A 236 6.42 -12.35 -15.94
C SER A 236 5.84 -11.25 -15.07
N GLY A 237 4.73 -11.55 -14.36
CA GLY A 237 4.05 -10.58 -13.50
C GLY A 237 3.34 -9.43 -14.24
N LEU A 238 3.15 -9.55 -15.55
CA LEU A 238 2.42 -8.62 -16.39
C LEU A 238 1.13 -9.25 -16.90
N VAL A 239 0.05 -8.47 -16.92
CA VAL A 239 -1.25 -8.87 -17.50
C VAL A 239 -1.65 -7.88 -18.59
N GLU A 240 -2.22 -8.39 -19.69
CA GLU A 240 -2.72 -7.56 -20.78
C GLU A 240 -3.96 -6.80 -20.33
N LEU A 241 -4.01 -5.50 -20.65
CA LEU A 241 -5.15 -4.63 -20.35
C LEU A 241 -5.89 -4.29 -21.64
N PRO A 242 -6.95 -5.03 -21.97
CA PRO A 242 -7.76 -4.75 -23.16
C PRO A 242 -8.47 -3.41 -23.01
N GLY A 243 -8.81 -2.77 -24.14
CA GLY A 243 -9.45 -1.45 -24.14
C GLY A 243 -8.48 -0.27 -24.03
N CYS A 244 -7.19 -0.52 -23.74
CA CYS A 244 -6.16 0.48 -23.70
C CYS A 244 -5.27 0.45 -24.96
N ARG A 245 -4.68 1.61 -25.33
CA ARG A 245 -3.74 1.70 -26.45
C ARG A 245 -2.72 2.81 -26.25
N TRP A 246 -1.53 2.59 -26.73
CA TRP A 246 -0.50 3.62 -26.75
C TRP A 246 -0.83 4.68 -27.82
N LEU A 247 -0.93 5.94 -27.39
CA LEU A 247 -1.15 7.10 -28.27
C LEU A 247 0.17 7.79 -28.60
N GLN A 248 1.14 7.69 -27.73
CA GLN A 248 2.49 8.18 -27.93
C GLN A 248 3.47 7.18 -27.31
N GLY A 249 4.46 6.79 -28.08
CA GLY A 249 5.57 5.98 -27.59
C GLY A 249 6.49 6.79 -26.68
N ALA A 250 7.20 6.08 -25.80
CA ALA A 250 8.24 6.66 -24.96
C ALA A 250 9.41 5.68 -24.79
N ARG A 251 10.59 6.21 -24.60
CA ARG A 251 11.67 5.49 -23.92
C ARG A 251 11.40 5.54 -22.44
N LYS A 252 11.67 4.46 -21.72
CA LYS A 252 11.46 4.30 -20.27
C LYS A 252 11.17 5.61 -19.53
N GLY A 253 10.01 5.70 -18.86
CA GLY A 253 9.58 6.90 -18.14
C GLY A 253 8.08 7.13 -18.30
N ALA A 254 7.66 8.23 -18.91
CA ALA A 254 6.25 8.54 -19.12
C ALA A 254 5.85 8.41 -20.60
N ALA A 255 4.77 7.66 -20.85
CA ALA A 255 4.12 7.51 -22.15
C ALA A 255 2.66 7.99 -22.08
N VAL A 256 2.05 8.24 -23.25
CA VAL A 256 0.63 8.60 -23.32
C VAL A 256 -0.20 7.36 -23.65
N LEU A 257 -1.07 7.00 -22.72
CA LEU A 257 -2.02 5.91 -22.83
C LEU A 257 -3.42 6.46 -23.08
N GLY A 258 -4.12 5.92 -24.07
CA GLY A 258 -5.57 6.05 -24.24
C GLY A 258 -6.24 4.93 -23.48
N VAL A 259 -7.18 5.28 -22.62
CA VAL A 259 -7.85 4.37 -21.71
C VAL A 259 -9.34 4.37 -22.02
N ASN A 260 -9.94 3.21 -22.05
CA ASN A 260 -11.38 2.99 -22.12
C ASN A 260 -11.67 1.69 -21.35
N LEU A 261 -11.91 1.83 -20.06
CA LEU A 261 -12.19 0.75 -19.13
C LEU A 261 -13.70 0.80 -18.80
N ASP A 262 -14.49 0.09 -19.62
CA ASP A 262 -15.93 -0.07 -19.41
C ASP A 262 -16.26 -1.17 -18.41
#